data_15f830bf7989367fa10286bf6de1bfe5
#
_entry.id   15f830bf7989367fa10286bf6de1bfe5
#
_cell.length_a   1.000
_cell.length_b   1.000
_cell.length_c   1.000
_cell.angle_alpha   90.00
_cell.angle_beta   90.00
_cell.angle_gamma   90.00
#
_symmetry.space_group_name_H-M   'P 1'
#
loop_
_entity.id
_entity.type
_entity.pdbx_description
1 polymer ?
#
loop_
_entity_poly.entity_id
_entity_poly.type
_entity_poly.pdbx_seq_one_letter_code
_entity_poly.pdbx_strand_id
1 'polypeptide(L)'
;MCCCVCRDTDGDPLTRFLLRLLGLLLLASLLGACSPRLMLVRGMADELAGQGQAEEDDVLLARDASPFYLKLSESVLRRTPDHLGLAESVAGGFTQYAYAFVDSEAERLETRDSRAAQRIHERAARLYERARRHALRALELHSPAVVQALAAPALPPGVRLPPEQVGVAYWAAAAWGAQIALSKDRPEVVADLPQVIRLATLAWQARPGHGDGALASLMGTLEMARPGGSRPQAQAYFARAEALGAGRNAGVFVAQAEALAQPAGDRPAFEALLRQAVTTAEAHRNLGNEVMRERAIWLLATADDLF
;
A
#
# COMPACT_ATOMS: atom_id res chain seq x y z
N MET A 1 -66.07 -55.71 12.06
CA MET A 1 -65.98 -55.40 10.61
C MET A 1 -66.06 -53.89 10.47
N CYS A 2 -64.98 -53.28 10.35
CA CYS A 2 -64.91 -51.86 9.92
C CYS A 2 -63.63 -51.69 9.01
N CYS A 3 -63.90 -51.60 7.73
CA CYS A 3 -62.89 -51.30 6.72
C CYS A 3 -62.42 -49.86 6.84
N CYS A 4 -61.12 -49.62 7.18
CA CYS A 4 -60.47 -48.35 6.95
C CYS A 4 -60.01 -48.33 5.50
N VAL A 5 -60.63 -47.48 4.69
CA VAL A 5 -60.20 -47.12 3.34
C VAL A 5 -59.07 -46.14 3.51
N CYS A 6 -57.85 -46.58 3.24
CA CYS A 6 -56.70 -45.63 2.97
C CYS A 6 -57.01 -44.93 1.66
N ARG A 7 -57.20 -43.60 1.73
CA ARG A 7 -57.35 -42.74 0.59
C ARG A 7 -55.92 -42.32 0.16
N ASP A 8 -55.42 -42.92 -0.92
CA ASP A 8 -54.21 -42.49 -1.59
C ASP A 8 -54.43 -41.09 -2.10
N THR A 9 -53.70 -40.13 -1.52
CA THR A 9 -53.62 -38.77 -2.03
C THR A 9 -52.52 -38.71 -3.10
N ASP A 10 -52.79 -39.40 -4.21
CA ASP A 10 -52.02 -39.17 -5.42
C ASP A 10 -52.31 -37.74 -5.92
N GLY A 11 -51.43 -36.82 -5.59
CA GLY A 11 -51.52 -35.43 -6.03
C GLY A 11 -51.57 -35.34 -7.55
N ASP A 12 -52.54 -34.56 -8.01
CA ASP A 12 -52.88 -34.26 -9.40
C ASP A 12 -51.62 -34.09 -10.26
N PRO A 13 -51.47 -34.71 -11.43
CA PRO A 13 -50.27 -34.57 -12.30
C PRO A 13 -49.95 -33.13 -12.62
N LEU A 14 -50.92 -32.25 -12.62
CA LEU A 14 -50.76 -30.80 -12.79
C LEU A 14 -50.02 -30.16 -11.59
N THR A 15 -50.35 -30.59 -10.37
CA THR A 15 -49.66 -30.09 -9.14
C THR A 15 -48.19 -30.54 -9.08
N ARG A 16 -47.91 -31.79 -9.49
CA ARG A 16 -46.51 -32.28 -9.59
C ARG A 16 -45.72 -31.56 -10.68
N PHE A 17 -46.33 -31.23 -11.79
CA PHE A 17 -45.73 -30.44 -12.86
C PHE A 17 -45.45 -29.00 -12.41
N LEU A 18 -46.39 -28.32 -11.75
CA LEU A 18 -46.23 -26.98 -11.19
C LEU A 18 -45.14 -26.91 -10.11
N LEU A 19 -45.06 -27.92 -9.22
CA LEU A 19 -44.02 -28.02 -8.21
C LEU A 19 -42.62 -28.23 -8.84
N ARG A 20 -42.51 -29.02 -9.90
CA ARG A 20 -41.25 -29.18 -10.65
C ARG A 20 -40.85 -27.91 -11.38
N LEU A 21 -41.80 -27.21 -11.99
CA LEU A 21 -41.54 -25.91 -12.67
C LEU A 21 -41.11 -24.85 -11.68
N LEU A 22 -41.77 -24.78 -10.51
CA LEU A 22 -41.40 -23.85 -9.43
C LEU A 22 -40.01 -24.18 -8.86
N GLY A 23 -39.69 -25.45 -8.69
CA GLY A 23 -38.38 -25.94 -8.25
C GLY A 23 -37.28 -25.58 -9.27
N LEU A 24 -37.55 -25.73 -10.57
CA LEU A 24 -36.63 -25.32 -11.65
C LEU A 24 -36.43 -23.79 -11.72
N LEU A 25 -37.49 -23.01 -11.53
CA LEU A 25 -37.44 -21.55 -11.45
C LEU A 25 -36.65 -21.06 -10.21
N LEU A 26 -36.84 -21.70 -9.06
CA LEU A 26 -36.09 -21.44 -7.85
C LEU A 26 -34.60 -21.80 -8.03
N LEU A 27 -34.30 -22.94 -8.66
CA LEU A 27 -32.92 -23.36 -8.96
C LEU A 27 -32.26 -22.42 -9.96
N ALA A 28 -32.99 -21.98 -10.99
CA ALA A 28 -32.51 -20.99 -11.97
C ALA A 28 -32.27 -19.60 -11.34
N SER A 29 -33.11 -19.18 -10.37
CA SER A 29 -32.91 -17.94 -9.64
C SER A 29 -31.71 -17.99 -8.67
N LEU A 30 -31.44 -19.17 -8.07
CA LEU A 30 -30.25 -19.39 -7.24
C LEU A 30 -28.95 -19.43 -8.07
N LEU A 31 -28.99 -19.97 -9.29
CA LEU A 31 -27.87 -19.98 -10.24
C LEU A 31 -27.62 -18.58 -10.86
N GLY A 32 -28.64 -17.73 -10.95
CA GLY A 32 -28.53 -16.35 -11.42
C GLY A 32 -27.92 -15.38 -10.41
N ALA A 33 -27.79 -15.77 -9.12
CA ALA A 33 -27.22 -14.91 -8.07
C ALA A 33 -25.70 -14.68 -8.20
N CYS A 34 -24.96 -15.61 -8.85
CA CYS A 34 -23.55 -15.42 -9.20
C CYS A 34 -23.46 -14.98 -10.65
N SER A 35 -23.41 -13.67 -10.90
CA SER A 35 -23.19 -13.15 -12.24
C SER A 35 -21.85 -13.68 -12.80
N PRO A 36 -21.84 -14.44 -13.92
CA PRO A 36 -20.58 -14.93 -14.54
C PRO A 36 -19.61 -13.80 -14.85
N ARG A 37 -20.15 -12.60 -15.13
CA ARG A 37 -19.37 -11.38 -15.35
C ARG A 37 -18.64 -10.94 -14.09
N LEU A 38 -19.24 -11.06 -12.90
CA LEU A 38 -18.59 -10.71 -11.63
C LEU A 38 -17.47 -11.69 -11.28
N MET A 39 -17.68 -12.99 -11.55
CA MET A 39 -16.62 -14.00 -11.36
C MET A 39 -15.41 -13.74 -12.26
N LEU A 40 -15.64 -13.37 -13.52
CA LEU A 40 -14.58 -13.02 -14.44
C LEU A 40 -13.80 -11.76 -13.96
N VAL A 41 -14.51 -10.74 -13.53
CA VAL A 41 -13.89 -9.50 -13.03
C VAL A 41 -13.11 -9.74 -11.74
N ARG A 42 -13.59 -10.61 -10.84
CA ARG A 42 -12.85 -11.01 -9.64
C ARG A 42 -11.60 -11.83 -9.98
N GLY A 43 -11.67 -12.77 -10.91
CA GLY A 43 -10.49 -13.50 -11.40
C GLY A 43 -9.42 -12.56 -11.98
N MET A 44 -9.83 -11.53 -12.74
CA MET A 44 -8.89 -10.48 -13.17
C MET A 44 -8.32 -9.69 -12.00
N ALA A 45 -9.10 -9.46 -10.95
CA ALA A 45 -8.62 -8.74 -9.77
C ALA A 45 -7.58 -9.57 -9.00
N ASP A 46 -7.77 -10.89 -8.89
CA ASP A 46 -6.80 -11.80 -8.29
C ASP A 46 -5.47 -11.80 -9.05
N GLU A 47 -5.52 -11.93 -10.38
CA GLU A 47 -4.33 -11.88 -11.23
C GLU A 47 -3.59 -10.54 -11.12
N LEU A 48 -4.31 -9.43 -11.18
CA LEU A 48 -3.70 -8.10 -11.06
C LEU A 48 -3.16 -7.82 -9.65
N ALA A 49 -3.74 -8.41 -8.62
CA ALA A 49 -3.22 -8.32 -7.25
C ALA A 49 -1.88 -9.05 -7.09
N GLY A 50 -1.68 -10.16 -7.81
CA GLY A 50 -0.47 -10.97 -7.76
C GLY A 50 0.70 -10.41 -8.58
N GLN A 51 0.45 -9.62 -9.62
CA GLN A 51 1.49 -9.15 -10.55
C GLN A 51 2.51 -8.18 -9.93
N GLY A 52 2.19 -7.51 -8.83
CA GLY A 52 3.15 -6.66 -8.09
C GLY A 52 4.34 -7.44 -7.49
N GLN A 53 4.33 -8.76 -7.57
CA GLN A 53 5.40 -9.66 -7.10
C GLN A 53 6.24 -10.23 -8.26
N ALA A 54 5.99 -9.80 -9.51
CA ALA A 54 6.78 -10.25 -10.65
C ALA A 54 8.24 -9.83 -10.50
N GLU A 55 9.15 -10.74 -10.86
CA GLU A 55 10.59 -10.48 -10.89
C GLU A 55 10.90 -9.53 -12.06
N GLU A 56 11.05 -8.25 -11.75
CA GLU A 56 11.47 -7.20 -12.69
C GLU A 56 12.67 -6.47 -12.08
N ASP A 57 13.68 -6.18 -12.87
CA ASP A 57 14.82 -5.38 -12.48
C ASP A 57 15.20 -4.30 -13.50
N ASP A 58 14.48 -4.21 -14.63
CA ASP A 58 14.60 -3.12 -15.59
C ASP A 58 13.75 -1.92 -15.17
N VAL A 59 14.41 -0.94 -14.57
CA VAL A 59 13.79 0.30 -14.05
C VAL A 59 13.12 1.11 -15.16
N LEU A 60 13.67 1.12 -16.39
CA LEU A 60 13.10 1.88 -17.52
C LEU A 60 11.85 1.20 -18.05
N LEU A 61 11.86 -0.12 -18.20
CA LEU A 61 10.69 -0.89 -18.60
C LEU A 61 9.57 -0.73 -17.55
N ALA A 62 9.90 -0.87 -16.28
CA ALA A 62 8.96 -0.67 -15.18
C ALA A 62 8.33 0.73 -15.20
N ARG A 63 9.13 1.79 -15.43
CA ARG A 63 8.64 3.17 -15.54
C ARG A 63 7.62 3.32 -16.66
N ASP A 64 7.91 2.78 -17.83
CA ASP A 64 7.10 2.98 -19.02
C ASP A 64 5.83 2.10 -19.01
N ALA A 65 5.88 0.92 -18.43
CA ALA A 65 4.75 -0.01 -18.32
C ALA A 65 3.79 0.34 -17.15
N SER A 66 4.30 0.85 -16.03
CA SER A 66 3.53 1.09 -14.82
C SER A 66 2.28 1.95 -15.02
N PRO A 67 2.28 3.06 -15.78
CA PRO A 67 1.10 3.89 -15.96
C PRO A 67 -0.10 3.13 -16.56
N PHE A 68 0.15 2.28 -17.55
CA PHE A 68 -0.91 1.46 -18.15
C PHE A 68 -1.44 0.43 -17.14
N TYR A 69 -0.53 -0.30 -16.51
CA TYR A 69 -0.87 -1.31 -15.52
C TYR A 69 -1.68 -0.72 -14.34
N LEU A 70 -1.25 0.42 -13.79
CA LEU A 70 -1.94 1.10 -12.70
C LEU A 70 -3.34 1.55 -13.10
N LYS A 71 -3.53 2.06 -14.33
CA LYS A 71 -4.84 2.48 -14.83
C LYS A 71 -5.77 1.30 -15.06
N LEU A 72 -5.24 0.18 -15.54
CA LEU A 72 -5.99 -1.07 -15.69
C LEU A 72 -6.45 -1.60 -14.32
N SER A 73 -5.51 -1.77 -13.39
CA SER A 73 -5.78 -2.27 -12.03
C SER A 73 -6.80 -1.40 -11.29
N GLU A 74 -6.66 -0.08 -11.38
CA GLU A 74 -7.63 0.87 -10.81
C GLU A 74 -9.03 0.73 -11.46
N SER A 75 -9.08 0.46 -12.77
CA SER A 75 -10.36 0.25 -13.46
C SER A 75 -11.09 -1.01 -12.99
N VAL A 76 -10.34 -2.08 -12.72
CA VAL A 76 -10.87 -3.33 -12.14
C VAL A 76 -11.28 -3.11 -10.68
N LEU A 77 -10.45 -2.42 -9.88
CA LEU A 77 -10.74 -2.12 -8.47
C LEU A 77 -12.05 -1.34 -8.30
N ARG A 78 -12.37 -0.41 -9.22
CA ARG A 78 -13.67 0.29 -9.17
C ARG A 78 -14.87 -0.64 -9.31
N ARG A 79 -14.71 -1.82 -9.90
CA ARG A 79 -15.77 -2.83 -10.04
C ARG A 79 -15.75 -3.86 -8.93
N THR A 80 -14.64 -3.97 -8.21
CA THR A 80 -14.42 -4.88 -7.09
C THR A 80 -13.85 -4.10 -5.89
N PRO A 81 -14.58 -3.09 -5.36
CA PRO A 81 -14.04 -2.18 -4.35
C PRO A 81 -13.75 -2.87 -3.01
N ASP A 82 -14.31 -4.06 -2.81
CA ASP A 82 -14.11 -4.94 -1.68
C ASP A 82 -12.90 -5.88 -1.84
N HIS A 83 -12.19 -5.84 -2.98
CA HIS A 83 -11.06 -6.72 -3.22
C HIS A 83 -9.79 -6.19 -2.56
N LEU A 84 -9.48 -6.67 -1.35
CA LEU A 84 -8.41 -6.15 -0.49
C LEU A 84 -7.02 -6.24 -1.14
N GLY A 85 -6.67 -7.39 -1.73
CA GLY A 85 -5.38 -7.60 -2.38
C GLY A 85 -5.16 -6.65 -3.58
N LEU A 86 -6.20 -6.42 -4.40
CA LEU A 86 -6.10 -5.46 -5.51
C LEU A 86 -6.02 -4.02 -5.01
N ALA A 87 -6.71 -3.67 -3.92
CA ALA A 87 -6.59 -2.35 -3.29
C ALA A 87 -5.17 -2.10 -2.76
N GLU A 88 -4.55 -3.12 -2.16
CA GLU A 88 -3.15 -3.10 -1.73
C GLU A 88 -2.21 -2.87 -2.92
N SER A 89 -2.36 -3.66 -3.99
CA SER A 89 -1.55 -3.56 -5.22
C SER A 89 -1.70 -2.19 -5.90
N VAL A 90 -2.92 -1.66 -6.01
CA VAL A 90 -3.17 -0.33 -6.58
C VAL A 90 -2.57 0.78 -5.73
N ALA A 91 -2.74 0.73 -4.42
CA ALA A 91 -2.17 1.74 -3.52
C ALA A 91 -0.65 1.69 -3.50
N GLY A 92 -0.08 0.49 -3.39
CA GLY A 92 1.36 0.27 -3.46
C GLY A 92 1.96 0.73 -4.78
N GLY A 93 1.36 0.33 -5.88
CA GLY A 93 1.83 0.66 -7.22
C GLY A 93 1.82 2.18 -7.50
N PHE A 94 0.74 2.90 -7.14
CA PHE A 94 0.73 4.38 -7.26
C PHE A 94 1.77 5.03 -6.35
N THR A 95 1.98 4.51 -5.14
CA THR A 95 2.98 5.05 -4.20
C THR A 95 4.39 4.85 -4.73
N GLN A 96 4.72 3.64 -5.17
CA GLN A 96 6.03 3.31 -5.73
C GLN A 96 6.30 4.06 -7.02
N TYR A 97 5.31 4.15 -7.93
CA TYR A 97 5.45 4.93 -9.17
C TYR A 97 5.68 6.42 -8.90
N ALA A 98 4.93 6.98 -7.95
CA ALA A 98 5.10 8.38 -7.58
C ALA A 98 6.51 8.64 -7.03
N TYR A 99 7.01 7.78 -6.14
CA TYR A 99 8.32 7.89 -5.53
C TYR A 99 9.44 7.70 -6.54
N ALA A 100 9.44 6.56 -7.25
CA ALA A 100 10.55 6.15 -8.10
C ALA A 100 10.71 7.00 -9.36
N PHE A 101 9.61 7.46 -9.96
CA PHE A 101 9.63 8.02 -11.31
C PHE A 101 9.13 9.46 -11.41
N VAL A 102 8.38 9.95 -10.43
CA VAL A 102 7.82 11.30 -10.49
C VAL A 102 8.52 12.22 -9.50
N ASP A 103 8.58 11.83 -8.25
CA ASP A 103 9.19 12.62 -7.18
C ASP A 103 10.70 12.73 -7.36
N SER A 104 11.37 11.60 -7.64
CA SER A 104 12.81 11.59 -7.92
C SER A 104 13.21 12.43 -9.15
N GLU A 105 12.33 12.54 -10.16
CA GLU A 105 12.56 13.44 -11.30
C GLU A 105 12.49 14.90 -10.87
N ALA A 106 11.54 15.27 -10.02
CA ALA A 106 11.40 16.61 -9.48
C ALA A 106 12.64 17.02 -8.68
N GLU A 107 13.12 16.17 -7.78
CA GLU A 107 14.33 16.41 -6.98
C GLU A 107 15.56 16.66 -7.87
N ARG A 108 15.74 15.88 -8.93
CA ARG A 108 16.85 16.04 -9.88
C ARG A 108 16.77 17.34 -10.69
N LEU A 109 15.59 17.92 -10.84
CA LEU A 109 15.37 19.18 -11.55
C LEU A 109 15.45 20.39 -10.64
N GLU A 110 15.37 20.26 -9.33
CA GLU A 110 15.17 21.36 -8.38
C GLU A 110 16.25 22.43 -8.48
N THR A 111 17.51 22.03 -8.65
CA THR A 111 18.66 22.98 -8.80
C THR A 111 18.71 23.66 -10.17
N ARG A 112 18.05 23.11 -11.20
CA ARG A 112 18.10 23.61 -12.59
C ARG A 112 16.86 24.40 -12.97
N ASP A 113 15.68 23.92 -12.60
CA ASP A 113 14.39 24.54 -12.85
C ASP A 113 13.42 24.25 -11.71
N SER A 114 13.48 25.06 -10.66
CA SER A 114 12.64 24.94 -9.48
C SER A 114 11.13 25.01 -9.78
N ARG A 115 10.73 25.78 -10.83
CA ARG A 115 9.31 25.85 -11.24
C ARG A 115 8.84 24.55 -11.91
N ALA A 116 9.68 23.93 -12.73
CA ALA A 116 9.38 22.62 -13.30
C ALA A 116 9.34 21.56 -12.19
N ALA A 117 10.34 21.55 -11.31
CA ALA A 117 10.37 20.66 -10.14
C ALA A 117 9.10 20.78 -9.30
N GLN A 118 8.67 21.99 -8.96
CA GLN A 118 7.44 22.22 -8.19
C GLN A 118 6.20 21.61 -8.85
N ARG A 119 6.02 21.78 -10.17
CA ARG A 119 4.89 21.18 -10.89
C ARG A 119 4.92 19.65 -10.84
N ILE A 120 6.11 19.07 -10.87
CA ILE A 120 6.27 17.60 -10.80
C ILE A 120 6.05 17.10 -9.37
N HIS A 121 6.52 17.79 -8.34
CA HIS A 121 6.20 17.49 -6.94
C HIS A 121 4.69 17.55 -6.67
N GLU A 122 3.99 18.55 -7.21
CA GLU A 122 2.52 18.60 -7.12
C GLU A 122 1.84 17.42 -7.80
N ARG A 123 2.40 16.94 -8.93
CA ARG A 123 1.92 15.71 -9.58
C ARG A 123 2.17 14.49 -8.71
N ALA A 124 3.36 14.35 -8.10
CA ALA A 124 3.68 13.27 -7.17
C ALA A 124 2.73 13.29 -5.97
N ALA A 125 2.50 14.46 -5.34
CA ALA A 125 1.56 14.62 -4.23
C ALA A 125 0.14 14.16 -4.59
N ARG A 126 -0.35 14.45 -5.82
CA ARG A 126 -1.65 13.95 -6.28
C ARG A 126 -1.69 12.44 -6.50
N LEU A 127 -0.57 11.82 -6.89
CA LEU A 127 -0.49 10.36 -7.02
C LEU A 127 -0.46 9.68 -5.65
N TYR A 128 0.24 10.22 -4.67
CA TYR A 128 0.20 9.76 -3.29
C TYR A 128 -1.20 9.91 -2.68
N GLU A 129 -1.86 11.04 -2.90
CA GLU A 129 -3.26 11.22 -2.48
C GLU A 129 -4.19 10.17 -3.10
N ARG A 130 -3.98 9.85 -4.38
CA ARG A 130 -4.74 8.81 -5.09
C ARG A 130 -4.52 7.43 -4.47
N ALA A 131 -3.27 7.06 -4.18
CA ALA A 131 -2.91 5.82 -3.50
C ALA A 131 -3.58 5.72 -2.12
N ARG A 132 -3.41 6.76 -1.29
CA ARG A 132 -4.04 6.88 0.03
C ARG A 132 -5.56 6.68 -0.03
N ARG A 133 -6.23 7.36 -0.96
CA ARG A 133 -7.69 7.30 -1.11
C ARG A 133 -8.18 5.89 -1.43
N HIS A 134 -7.50 5.14 -2.31
CA HIS A 134 -7.84 3.75 -2.60
C HIS A 134 -7.64 2.85 -1.38
N ALA A 135 -6.52 3.00 -0.68
CA ALA A 135 -6.23 2.22 0.52
C ALA A 135 -7.22 2.52 1.66
N LEU A 136 -7.46 3.80 1.97
CA LEU A 136 -8.42 4.18 3.02
C LEU A 136 -9.84 3.74 2.67
N ARG A 137 -10.25 3.78 1.40
CA ARG A 137 -11.55 3.27 0.96
C ARG A 137 -11.69 1.77 1.20
N ALA A 138 -10.65 0.99 0.92
CA ALA A 138 -10.65 -0.45 1.21
C ALA A 138 -10.73 -0.71 2.73
N LEU A 139 -9.95 0.01 3.53
CA LEU A 139 -10.02 -0.07 5.00
C LEU A 139 -11.41 0.32 5.53
N GLU A 140 -12.03 1.36 4.98
CA GLU A 140 -13.38 1.79 5.37
C GLU A 140 -14.44 0.71 5.10
N LEU A 141 -14.31 -0.03 3.99
CA LEU A 141 -15.23 -1.12 3.64
C LEU A 141 -15.05 -2.34 4.55
N HIS A 142 -13.83 -2.65 4.97
CA HIS A 142 -13.54 -3.84 5.77
C HIS A 142 -13.49 -3.58 7.28
N SER A 143 -13.07 -2.39 7.70
CA SER A 143 -12.90 -2.02 9.11
C SER A 143 -13.23 -0.54 9.35
N PRO A 144 -14.50 -0.12 9.20
CA PRO A 144 -14.89 1.29 9.33
C PRO A 144 -14.52 1.88 10.70
N ALA A 145 -14.55 1.08 11.77
CA ALA A 145 -14.15 1.52 13.10
C ALA A 145 -12.67 1.92 13.18
N VAL A 146 -11.78 1.27 12.41
CA VAL A 146 -10.37 1.64 12.32
C VAL A 146 -10.24 3.01 11.68
N VAL A 147 -10.89 3.25 10.54
CA VAL A 147 -10.80 4.54 9.84
C VAL A 147 -11.37 5.68 10.69
N GLN A 148 -12.51 5.47 11.36
CA GLN A 148 -13.09 6.44 12.28
C GLN A 148 -12.16 6.76 13.47
N ALA A 149 -11.47 5.74 14.00
CA ALA A 149 -10.54 5.92 15.12
C ALA A 149 -9.30 6.76 14.76
N LEU A 150 -8.92 6.83 13.47
CA LEU A 150 -7.78 7.65 13.04
C LEU A 150 -8.00 9.14 13.30
N ALA A 151 -9.24 9.63 13.22
CA ALA A 151 -9.58 11.03 13.46
C ALA A 151 -9.64 11.39 14.96
N ALA A 152 -9.69 10.42 15.86
CA ALA A 152 -9.75 10.65 17.29
C ALA A 152 -8.41 11.23 17.80
N PRO A 153 -8.42 12.04 18.91
CA PRO A 153 -7.18 12.56 19.51
C PRO A 153 -6.19 11.47 19.95
N ALA A 154 -6.71 10.31 20.36
CA ALA A 154 -5.95 9.11 20.67
C ALA A 154 -6.72 7.87 20.16
N LEU A 155 -6.00 6.77 19.88
CA LEU A 155 -6.65 5.51 19.50
C LEU A 155 -7.55 5.02 20.65
N PRO A 156 -8.84 4.79 20.40
CA PRO A 156 -9.73 4.22 21.40
C PRO A 156 -9.26 2.82 21.84
N PRO A 157 -9.42 2.47 23.12
CA PRO A 157 -9.08 1.15 23.61
C PRO A 157 -9.81 0.05 22.83
N GLY A 158 -9.09 -1.02 22.46
CA GLY A 158 -9.66 -2.18 21.76
C GLY A 158 -9.74 -2.05 20.25
N VAL A 159 -9.46 -0.89 19.65
CA VAL A 159 -9.32 -0.79 18.18
C VAL A 159 -8.09 -1.57 17.74
N ARG A 160 -8.29 -2.52 16.82
CA ARG A 160 -7.23 -3.36 16.26
C ARG A 160 -7.40 -3.45 14.75
N LEU A 161 -6.30 -3.56 14.06
CA LEU A 161 -6.27 -3.82 12.62
C LEU A 161 -6.18 -5.34 12.39
N PRO A 162 -7.05 -5.95 11.59
CA PRO A 162 -6.91 -7.34 11.18
C PRO A 162 -5.60 -7.58 10.41
N PRO A 163 -4.89 -8.70 10.65
CA PRO A 163 -3.59 -8.96 10.02
C PRO A 163 -3.61 -8.97 8.48
N GLU A 164 -4.71 -9.36 7.86
CA GLU A 164 -4.91 -9.37 6.41
C GLU A 164 -5.03 -7.97 5.81
N GLN A 165 -5.28 -6.95 6.62
CA GLN A 165 -5.40 -5.55 6.18
C GLN A 165 -4.09 -4.76 6.36
N VAL A 166 -3.05 -5.39 6.91
CA VAL A 166 -1.78 -4.70 7.20
C VAL A 166 -1.12 -4.13 5.96
N GLY A 167 -1.16 -4.84 4.82
CA GLY A 167 -0.57 -4.36 3.57
C GLY A 167 -1.25 -3.10 3.05
N VAL A 168 -2.58 -3.07 3.05
CA VAL A 168 -3.34 -1.87 2.67
C VAL A 168 -3.07 -0.71 3.64
N ALA A 169 -3.01 -0.98 4.95
CA ALA A 169 -2.72 0.05 5.95
C ALA A 169 -1.29 0.60 5.84
N TYR A 170 -0.32 -0.27 5.55
CA TYR A 170 1.06 0.12 5.26
C TYR A 170 1.13 1.09 4.07
N TRP A 171 0.53 0.73 2.92
CA TRP A 171 0.54 1.59 1.74
C TRP A 171 -0.26 2.88 1.94
N ALA A 172 -1.36 2.84 2.72
CA ALA A 172 -2.07 4.06 3.10
C ALA A 172 -1.18 5.00 3.91
N ALA A 173 -0.47 4.50 4.91
CA ALA A 173 0.42 5.29 5.76
C ALA A 173 1.63 5.82 4.98
N ALA A 174 2.25 4.99 4.13
CA ALA A 174 3.39 5.38 3.30
C ALA A 174 3.01 6.49 2.31
N ALA A 175 1.90 6.30 1.57
CA ALA A 175 1.41 7.31 0.63
C ALA A 175 1.02 8.62 1.32
N TRP A 176 0.36 8.52 2.48
CA TRP A 176 -0.07 9.70 3.23
C TRP A 176 1.12 10.48 3.79
N GLY A 177 2.11 9.78 4.37
CA GLY A 177 3.35 10.39 4.84
C GLY A 177 4.12 11.08 3.70
N ALA A 178 4.25 10.43 2.54
CA ALA A 178 4.88 11.01 1.37
C ALA A 178 4.12 12.24 0.82
N GLN A 179 2.78 12.19 0.79
CA GLN A 179 1.96 13.36 0.45
C GLN A 179 2.23 14.53 1.39
N ILE A 180 2.30 14.28 2.70
CA ILE A 180 2.59 15.31 3.71
C ILE A 180 3.99 15.90 3.47
N ALA A 181 4.99 15.07 3.20
CA ALA A 181 6.36 15.52 2.95
C ALA A 181 6.46 16.50 1.78
N LEU A 182 5.63 16.33 0.74
CA LEU A 182 5.53 17.22 -0.44
C LEU A 182 4.52 18.36 -0.28
N SER A 183 3.91 18.52 0.89
CA SER A 183 2.82 19.49 1.13
C SER A 183 3.08 20.33 2.37
N LYS A 184 4.34 20.64 2.66
CA LYS A 184 4.74 21.39 3.88
C LYS A 184 4.19 22.82 3.92
N ASP A 185 3.85 23.37 2.77
CA ASP A 185 3.18 24.66 2.57
C ASP A 185 1.66 24.61 2.83
N ARG A 186 1.09 23.42 3.05
CA ARG A 186 -0.35 23.19 3.29
C ARG A 186 -0.60 22.68 4.71
N PRO A 187 -0.85 23.57 5.67
CA PRO A 187 -1.03 23.19 7.09
C PRO A 187 -2.14 22.15 7.32
N GLU A 188 -3.21 22.19 6.52
CA GLU A 188 -4.31 21.24 6.59
C GLU A 188 -3.89 19.81 6.23
N VAL A 189 -2.92 19.63 5.32
CA VAL A 189 -2.37 18.32 4.97
C VAL A 189 -1.37 17.85 6.04
N VAL A 190 -0.54 18.76 6.53
CA VAL A 190 0.45 18.46 7.59
C VAL A 190 -0.23 18.07 8.90
N ALA A 191 -1.40 18.64 9.20
CA ALA A 191 -2.20 18.32 10.38
C ALA A 191 -2.64 16.85 10.44
N ASP A 192 -2.58 16.12 9.32
CA ASP A 192 -2.93 14.71 9.25
C ASP A 192 -1.82 13.75 9.77
N LEU A 193 -0.61 14.23 10.02
CA LEU A 193 0.52 13.38 10.45
C LEU A 193 0.19 12.48 11.66
N PRO A 194 -0.53 12.94 12.70
CA PRO A 194 -0.93 12.05 13.78
C PRO A 194 -1.82 10.88 13.33
N GLN A 195 -2.64 11.04 12.29
CA GLN A 195 -3.48 9.96 11.73
C GLN A 195 -2.62 8.92 11.02
N VAL A 196 -1.61 9.37 10.26
CA VAL A 196 -0.63 8.48 9.61
C VAL A 196 0.09 7.61 10.65
N ILE A 197 0.58 8.24 11.73
CA ILE A 197 1.29 7.56 12.80
C ILE A 197 0.37 6.54 13.49
N ARG A 198 -0.89 6.87 13.76
CA ARG A 198 -1.86 5.94 14.33
C ARG A 198 -2.10 4.73 13.43
N LEU A 199 -2.28 4.95 12.13
CA LEU A 199 -2.48 3.87 11.17
C LEU A 199 -1.26 2.95 11.08
N ALA A 200 -0.06 3.53 10.96
CA ALA A 200 1.18 2.76 10.96
C ALA A 200 1.39 1.99 12.28
N THR A 201 1.02 2.58 13.42
CA THR A 201 1.06 1.91 14.73
C THR A 201 0.12 0.71 14.79
N LEU A 202 -1.11 0.83 14.29
CA LEU A 202 -2.05 -0.29 14.22
C LEU A 202 -1.52 -1.41 13.32
N ALA A 203 -0.94 -1.07 12.18
CA ALA A 203 -0.30 -2.04 11.28
C ALA A 203 0.88 -2.73 11.96
N TRP A 204 1.72 -1.97 12.66
CA TRP A 204 2.85 -2.50 13.43
C TRP A 204 2.42 -3.46 14.54
N GLN A 205 1.38 -3.11 15.30
CA GLN A 205 0.84 -3.98 16.35
C GLN A 205 0.27 -5.28 15.80
N ALA A 206 -0.34 -5.25 14.61
CA ALA A 206 -0.94 -6.41 13.98
C ALA A 206 0.10 -7.36 13.37
N ARG A 207 1.11 -6.84 12.64
CA ARG A 207 2.14 -7.65 11.96
C ARG A 207 3.45 -6.86 11.80
N PRO A 208 4.33 -6.83 12.83
CA PRO A 208 5.58 -6.08 12.78
C PRO A 208 6.54 -6.47 11.64
N GLY A 209 6.48 -7.74 11.20
CA GLY A 209 7.34 -8.28 10.13
C GLY A 209 6.85 -8.02 8.70
N HIS A 210 5.81 -7.18 8.51
CA HIS A 210 5.28 -6.93 7.17
C HIS A 210 6.32 -6.31 6.24
N GLY A 211 6.37 -6.83 4.98
CA GLY A 211 7.20 -6.31 3.89
C GLY A 211 8.70 -6.43 4.15
N ASP A 212 9.15 -7.50 4.80
CA ASP A 212 10.58 -7.76 5.06
C ASP A 212 11.30 -6.53 5.65
N GLY A 213 10.67 -5.92 6.65
CA GLY A 213 11.20 -4.75 7.34
C GLY A 213 10.71 -3.40 6.80
N ALA A 214 9.95 -3.35 5.71
CA ALA A 214 9.45 -2.09 5.16
C ALA A 214 8.57 -1.32 6.15
N LEU A 215 7.69 -2.01 6.88
CA LEU A 215 6.87 -1.36 7.91
C LEU A 215 7.74 -0.85 9.07
N ALA A 216 8.77 -1.59 9.49
CA ALA A 216 9.69 -1.13 10.51
C ALA A 216 10.46 0.13 10.06
N SER A 217 10.94 0.15 8.80
CA SER A 217 11.58 1.32 8.20
C SER A 217 10.64 2.54 8.18
N LEU A 218 9.38 2.34 7.77
CA LEU A 218 8.37 3.40 7.81
C LEU A 218 8.14 3.94 9.24
N MET A 219 8.09 3.06 10.26
CA MET A 219 7.98 3.47 11.66
C MET A 219 9.17 4.33 12.09
N GLY A 220 10.40 3.98 11.69
CA GLY A 220 11.60 4.77 11.95
C GLY A 220 11.52 6.16 11.32
N THR A 221 11.11 6.24 10.06
CA THR A 221 10.91 7.52 9.35
C THR A 221 9.83 8.38 10.01
N LEU A 222 8.69 7.80 10.36
CA LEU A 222 7.59 8.51 11.03
C LEU A 222 7.97 8.98 12.44
N GLU A 223 8.80 8.21 13.15
CA GLU A 223 9.32 8.62 14.47
C GLU A 223 10.16 9.89 14.36
N MET A 224 10.96 10.04 13.31
CA MET A 224 11.74 11.26 13.07
C MET A 224 10.90 12.42 12.55
N ALA A 225 9.81 12.12 11.82
CA ALA A 225 8.92 13.14 11.26
C ALA A 225 7.99 13.78 12.30
N ARG A 226 7.67 13.08 13.41
CA ARG A 226 6.76 13.60 14.42
C ARG A 226 7.41 14.64 15.32
N PRO A 227 6.68 15.68 15.78
CA PRO A 227 7.18 16.61 16.78
C PRO A 227 7.61 15.86 18.06
N GLY A 228 8.82 16.13 18.53
CA GLY A 228 9.38 15.45 19.74
C GLY A 228 9.76 13.99 19.49
N GLY A 229 10.00 13.59 18.26
CA GLY A 229 10.44 12.25 17.90
C GLY A 229 11.77 11.85 18.56
N SER A 230 11.92 10.57 18.84
CA SER A 230 13.07 9.98 19.55
C SER A 230 14.04 9.36 18.56
N ARG A 231 15.23 9.95 18.41
CA ARG A 231 16.30 9.35 17.56
C ARG A 231 16.68 7.93 18.01
N PRO A 232 16.84 7.61 19.30
CA PRO A 232 17.09 6.23 19.73
C PRO A 232 15.95 5.26 19.33
N GLN A 233 14.71 5.71 19.43
CA GLN A 233 13.57 4.89 19.01
C GLN A 233 13.54 4.66 17.49
N ALA A 234 13.83 5.69 16.70
CA ALA A 234 13.95 5.56 15.24
C ALA A 234 15.07 4.59 14.86
N GLN A 235 16.25 4.69 15.51
CA GLN A 235 17.36 3.74 15.33
C GLN A 235 16.94 2.30 15.66
N ALA A 236 16.17 2.08 16.72
CA ALA A 236 15.67 0.75 17.07
C ALA A 236 14.72 0.19 15.99
N TYR A 237 13.87 1.04 15.37
CA TYR A 237 13.03 0.64 14.26
C TYR A 237 13.86 0.28 13.02
N PHE A 238 14.86 1.07 12.64
CA PHE A 238 15.72 0.76 11.50
C PHE A 238 16.55 -0.52 11.73
N ALA A 239 17.12 -0.72 12.93
CA ALA A 239 17.80 -1.97 13.26
C ALA A 239 16.85 -3.18 13.15
N ARG A 240 15.60 -3.01 13.56
CA ARG A 240 14.57 -4.04 13.38
C ARG A 240 14.24 -4.28 11.91
N ALA A 241 14.20 -3.22 11.08
CA ALA A 241 13.99 -3.32 9.64
C ALA A 241 15.10 -4.13 8.96
N GLU A 242 16.35 -3.85 9.29
CA GLU A 242 17.51 -4.59 8.77
C GLU A 242 17.44 -6.08 9.14
N ALA A 243 17.12 -6.38 10.42
CA ALA A 243 17.02 -7.76 10.90
C ALA A 243 15.87 -8.53 10.20
N LEU A 244 14.71 -7.91 10.00
CA LEU A 244 13.55 -8.50 9.34
C LEU A 244 13.79 -8.75 7.86
N GLY A 245 14.49 -7.84 7.18
CA GLY A 245 14.86 -7.98 5.77
C GLY A 245 16.13 -8.81 5.56
N ALA A 246 16.75 -9.31 6.65
CA ALA A 246 18.04 -10.02 6.61
C ALA A 246 19.12 -9.26 5.81
N GLY A 247 19.13 -7.93 5.89
CA GLY A 247 20.04 -7.05 5.17
C GLY A 247 19.87 -6.99 3.66
N ARG A 248 18.76 -7.54 3.10
CA ARG A 248 18.52 -7.64 1.65
C ARG A 248 17.74 -6.48 1.06
N ASN A 249 17.27 -5.54 1.88
CA ASN A 249 16.44 -4.40 1.45
C ASN A 249 17.28 -3.12 1.44
N ALA A 250 17.70 -2.67 0.26
CA ALA A 250 18.47 -1.45 0.08
C ALA A 250 17.74 -0.19 0.56
N GLY A 251 16.41 -0.19 0.47
CA GLY A 251 15.57 0.94 0.88
C GLY A 251 15.65 1.26 2.37
N VAL A 252 15.97 0.28 3.22
CA VAL A 252 16.16 0.50 4.67
C VAL A 252 17.36 1.41 4.91
N PHE A 253 18.47 1.19 4.22
CA PHE A 253 19.70 1.99 4.35
C PHE A 253 19.52 3.41 3.79
N VAL A 254 18.82 3.55 2.65
CA VAL A 254 18.48 4.86 2.10
C VAL A 254 17.59 5.64 3.07
N ALA A 255 16.52 5.02 3.57
CA ALA A 255 15.61 5.67 4.52
C ALA A 255 16.32 6.07 5.83
N GLN A 256 17.25 5.25 6.32
CA GLN A 256 18.04 5.57 7.50
C GLN A 256 19.01 6.73 7.23
N ALA A 257 19.63 6.78 6.05
CA ALA A 257 20.50 7.89 5.65
C ALA A 257 19.73 9.21 5.64
N GLU A 258 18.56 9.24 5.01
CA GLU A 258 17.73 10.44 4.87
C GLU A 258 17.02 10.86 6.17
N ALA A 259 16.55 9.89 6.97
CA ALA A 259 15.79 10.21 8.17
C ALA A 259 16.65 10.46 9.42
N LEU A 260 17.87 9.90 9.49
CA LEU A 260 18.72 10.01 10.67
C LEU A 260 20.04 10.75 10.42
N ALA A 261 20.79 10.35 9.40
CA ALA A 261 22.14 10.87 9.19
C ALA A 261 22.11 12.29 8.62
N GLN A 262 21.32 12.52 7.57
CA GLN A 262 21.20 13.82 6.92
C GLN A 262 20.70 14.93 7.87
N PRO A 263 19.59 14.77 8.62
CA PRO A 263 19.13 15.82 9.55
C PRO A 263 20.07 16.06 10.73
N ALA A 264 20.98 15.11 11.00
CA ALA A 264 22.01 15.26 12.02
C ALA A 264 23.29 15.95 11.56
N GLY A 265 23.40 16.25 10.25
CA GLY A 265 24.64 16.72 9.66
C GLY A 265 25.77 15.68 9.66
N ASP A 266 25.44 14.39 9.83
CA ASP A 266 26.41 13.29 9.89
C ASP A 266 26.70 12.74 8.48
N ARG A 267 27.48 13.53 7.71
CA ARG A 267 27.86 13.15 6.35
C ARG A 267 28.58 11.79 6.27
N PRO A 268 29.53 11.46 7.16
CA PRO A 268 30.18 10.16 7.09
C PRO A 268 29.20 8.98 7.24
N ALA A 269 28.24 9.05 8.18
CA ALA A 269 27.21 8.02 8.35
C ALA A 269 26.26 7.99 7.16
N PHE A 270 25.87 9.15 6.61
CA PHE A 270 25.02 9.25 5.43
C PHE A 270 25.64 8.53 4.23
N GLU A 271 26.88 8.86 3.88
CA GLU A 271 27.58 8.24 2.78
C GLU A 271 27.83 6.72 3.01
N ALA A 272 28.12 6.30 4.25
CA ALA A 272 28.32 4.89 4.57
C ALA A 272 27.02 4.08 4.35
N LEU A 273 25.88 4.58 4.80
CA LEU A 273 24.57 3.97 4.60
C LEU A 273 24.20 3.87 3.11
N LEU A 274 24.45 4.93 2.33
CA LEU A 274 24.17 4.91 0.90
C LEU A 274 25.07 3.92 0.13
N ARG A 275 26.34 3.82 0.48
CA ARG A 275 27.23 2.76 -0.08
C ARG A 275 26.73 1.36 0.29
N GLN A 276 26.25 1.20 1.52
CA GLN A 276 25.62 -0.07 1.94
C GLN A 276 24.37 -0.38 1.12
N ALA A 277 23.53 0.64 0.83
CA ALA A 277 22.37 0.47 -0.04
C ALA A 277 22.76 0.00 -1.45
N VAL A 278 23.80 0.59 -2.06
CA VAL A 278 24.33 0.18 -3.37
C VAL A 278 24.79 -1.27 -3.35
N THR A 279 25.64 -1.64 -2.39
CA THR A 279 26.15 -3.01 -2.26
C THR A 279 25.02 -4.03 -2.04
N THR A 280 24.04 -3.68 -1.21
CA THR A 280 22.86 -4.54 -0.96
C THR A 280 22.04 -4.73 -2.24
N ALA A 281 21.80 -3.69 -3.02
CA ALA A 281 21.05 -3.78 -4.24
C ALA A 281 21.74 -4.64 -5.31
N GLU A 282 23.07 -4.51 -5.43
CA GLU A 282 23.87 -5.33 -6.35
C GLU A 282 23.84 -6.83 -5.97
N ALA A 283 23.83 -7.13 -4.68
CA ALA A 283 23.78 -8.50 -4.17
C ALA A 283 22.36 -9.13 -4.26
N HIS A 284 21.30 -8.32 -4.27
CA HIS A 284 19.90 -8.75 -4.18
C HIS A 284 19.02 -8.01 -5.17
N ARG A 285 19.25 -8.26 -6.47
CA ARG A 285 18.59 -7.54 -7.57
C ARG A 285 17.09 -7.82 -7.61
N ASN A 286 16.32 -6.75 -7.62
CA ASN A 286 14.90 -6.66 -7.92
C ASN A 286 14.56 -5.19 -8.15
N LEU A 287 13.39 -4.89 -8.69
CA LEU A 287 13.00 -3.51 -9.03
C LEU A 287 13.14 -2.54 -7.86
N GLY A 288 12.69 -2.93 -6.66
CA GLY A 288 12.76 -2.07 -5.47
C GLY A 288 14.20 -1.71 -5.11
N ASN A 289 15.09 -2.70 -5.12
CA ASN A 289 16.51 -2.49 -4.83
C ASN A 289 17.22 -1.68 -5.94
N GLU A 290 16.89 -1.90 -7.22
CA GLU A 290 17.45 -1.12 -8.32
C GLU A 290 17.03 0.36 -8.25
N VAL A 291 15.77 0.66 -7.94
CA VAL A 291 15.31 2.03 -7.68
C VAL A 291 16.08 2.66 -6.51
N MET A 292 16.28 1.92 -5.42
CA MET A 292 17.04 2.43 -4.26
C MET A 292 18.52 2.59 -4.56
N ARG A 293 19.10 1.74 -5.40
CA ARG A 293 20.47 1.87 -5.89
C ARG A 293 20.68 3.17 -6.69
N GLU A 294 19.77 3.43 -7.64
CA GLU A 294 19.81 4.69 -8.40
C GLU A 294 19.67 5.92 -7.50
N ARG A 295 18.76 5.86 -6.52
CA ARG A 295 18.61 6.93 -5.53
C ARG A 295 19.86 7.11 -4.68
N ALA A 296 20.45 6.04 -4.16
CA ALA A 296 21.67 6.09 -3.36
C ALA A 296 22.85 6.67 -4.13
N ILE A 297 23.03 6.28 -5.39
CA ILE A 297 24.08 6.82 -6.27
C ILE A 297 23.87 8.34 -6.49
N TRP A 298 22.62 8.76 -6.75
CA TRP A 298 22.31 10.17 -6.93
C TRP A 298 22.56 10.98 -5.65
N LEU A 299 22.14 10.50 -4.48
CA LEU A 299 22.37 11.15 -3.19
C LEU A 299 23.86 11.25 -2.85
N LEU A 300 24.66 10.22 -3.18
CA LEU A 300 26.12 10.28 -3.04
C LEU A 300 26.75 11.33 -3.95
N ALA A 301 26.26 11.44 -5.19
CA ALA A 301 26.77 12.42 -6.16
C ALA A 301 26.41 13.87 -5.81
N THR A 302 25.34 14.08 -5.05
CA THR A 302 24.85 15.40 -4.61
C THR A 302 25.12 15.68 -3.13
N ALA A 303 25.94 14.86 -2.47
CA ALA A 303 26.21 15.00 -1.04
C ALA A 303 26.79 16.39 -0.67
N ASP A 304 27.59 17.02 -1.54
CA ASP A 304 28.13 18.35 -1.32
C ASP A 304 27.07 19.46 -1.25
N ASP A 305 25.91 19.23 -1.89
CA ASP A 305 24.78 20.18 -1.87
C ASP A 305 23.88 19.97 -0.63
N LEU A 306 24.04 18.85 0.09
CA LEU A 306 23.20 18.45 1.22
C LEU A 306 23.84 18.75 2.59
N PHE A 307 25.16 18.98 2.65
CA PHE A 307 25.97 19.21 3.86
C PHE A 307 26.84 20.46 3.69
#